data_d55eab8c5d38fb22328755c7993f4691
#
_entry.id   d55eab8c5d38fb22328755c7993f4691
#
_cell.length_a   1.000
_cell.length_b   1.000
_cell.length_c   1.000
_cell.angle_alpha   90.00
_cell.angle_beta   90.00
_cell.angle_gamma   90.00
#
_symmetry.space_group_name_H-M   'P 1'
#
loop_
_entity.id
_entity.type
_entity.pdbx_description
1 polymer ?
#
loop_
_entity_poly.entity_id
_entity_poly.type
_entity_poly.pdbx_seq_one_letter_code
_entity_poly.pdbx_strand_id
1 'polypeptide(L)'
;MTTLLLAVFFIFSAIAFASDLAEPRPSPYWWVLVYAASTGLVAVGYMLVSTRFVRALPLAIALNLLSIFGLPKLLPLYSTKVPAATTVAQLHQRHLLDAWFVIGVVFMGYMLFYTFVSTEGAKYYRLRTEIELAERVQSELVPTLHLNTATLEVYGRSIPSSSVGGDLVDAVPLDGTVMCYLADVSGHGIAAGVLMSMVKSAIRTAVSHGTSLVEVMERLNAVLLHLKAPNMYVTLACLRYVDSGSLEYSLAGHPPILHYHRSTQGVFQLKMEQLPIALFGTAKYQSITIAIEPGDLLVAVSDGFLEVASRASEDFGWERFERLVVRNAKEPLQRIAERLVEETARFGRQEDDQSILLIRAVYRQPKQPVDKL
;
A
#
# COMPACT_ATOMS: atom_id res chain seq x y z
N MET A 1 -23.13 -4.64 -1.56
CA MET A 1 -23.14 -6.11 -1.23
C MET A 1 -24.56 -6.68 -1.18
N THR A 2 -25.49 -6.09 -0.39
CA THR A 2 -26.90 -6.56 -0.28
C THR A 2 -27.62 -6.62 -1.63
N THR A 3 -27.46 -5.60 -2.46
CA THR A 3 -28.06 -5.52 -3.81
C THR A 3 -27.59 -6.66 -4.72
N LEU A 4 -26.31 -7.03 -4.65
CA LEU A 4 -25.76 -8.14 -5.40
C LEU A 4 -26.31 -9.50 -4.92
N LEU A 5 -26.44 -9.69 -3.60
CA LEU A 5 -27.05 -10.90 -3.03
C LEU A 5 -28.50 -11.07 -3.49
N LEU A 6 -29.28 -9.99 -3.50
CA LEU A 6 -30.65 -10.00 -4.00
C LEU A 6 -30.70 -10.28 -5.51
N ALA A 7 -29.79 -9.71 -6.31
CA ALA A 7 -29.69 -9.99 -7.73
C ALA A 7 -29.47 -11.47 -8.00
N VAL A 8 -28.51 -12.08 -7.31
CA VAL A 8 -28.20 -13.52 -7.40
C VAL A 8 -29.38 -14.35 -6.97
N PHE A 9 -30.04 -13.98 -5.84
CA PHE A 9 -31.24 -14.68 -5.37
C PHE A 9 -32.32 -14.72 -6.46
N PHE A 10 -32.68 -13.59 -7.03
CA PHE A 10 -33.76 -13.53 -8.02
C PHE A 10 -33.39 -14.28 -9.34
N ILE A 11 -32.17 -14.11 -9.84
CA ILE A 11 -31.72 -14.80 -11.07
C ILE A 11 -31.82 -16.33 -10.92
N PHE A 12 -31.35 -16.86 -9.79
CA PHE A 12 -31.37 -18.31 -9.55
C PHE A 12 -32.76 -18.84 -9.14
N SER A 13 -33.63 -18.01 -8.57
CA SER A 13 -35.03 -18.39 -8.30
C SER A 13 -35.82 -18.68 -9.59
N ALA A 14 -35.42 -18.10 -10.73
CA ALA A 14 -36.04 -18.36 -12.02
C ALA A 14 -35.92 -19.82 -12.47
N ILE A 15 -34.90 -20.57 -11.97
CA ILE A 15 -34.70 -22.00 -12.28
C ILE A 15 -35.92 -22.85 -11.89
N ALA A 16 -36.57 -22.53 -10.77
CA ALA A 16 -37.75 -23.28 -10.31
C ALA A 16 -38.93 -23.13 -11.25
N PHE A 17 -39.20 -21.92 -11.71
CA PHE A 17 -40.31 -21.64 -12.67
C PHE A 17 -39.97 -22.24 -14.05
N ALA A 18 -38.71 -22.13 -14.51
CA ALA A 18 -38.26 -22.76 -15.75
C ALA A 18 -38.34 -24.30 -15.69
N SER A 19 -38.07 -24.90 -14.54
CA SER A 19 -38.21 -26.32 -14.32
C SER A 19 -39.67 -26.77 -14.36
N ASP A 20 -40.61 -26.01 -13.73
CA ASP A 20 -42.04 -26.31 -13.77
C ASP A 20 -42.61 -26.19 -15.20
N LEU A 21 -42.09 -25.23 -15.99
CA LEU A 21 -42.47 -25.04 -17.40
C LEU A 21 -42.08 -26.23 -18.29
N ALA A 22 -40.99 -26.94 -17.94
CA ALA A 22 -40.51 -28.11 -18.68
C ALA A 22 -41.23 -29.41 -18.29
N GLU A 23 -41.99 -29.43 -17.20
CA GLU A 23 -42.68 -30.63 -16.68
C GLU A 23 -44.01 -30.86 -17.40
N PRO A 24 -44.30 -32.09 -17.83
CA PRO A 24 -45.58 -32.45 -18.46
C PRO A 24 -46.77 -32.35 -17.48
N ARG A 25 -46.49 -32.42 -16.19
CA ARG A 25 -47.47 -32.27 -15.11
C ARG A 25 -46.95 -31.23 -14.13
N PRO A 26 -47.50 -30.00 -14.14
CA PRO A 26 -47.02 -28.91 -13.31
C PRO A 26 -47.21 -29.21 -11.83
N SER A 27 -46.29 -28.72 -11.02
CA SER A 27 -46.32 -28.81 -9.56
C SER A 27 -47.29 -27.80 -8.94
N PRO A 28 -47.84 -27.96 -7.70
CA PRO A 28 -48.56 -26.92 -7.04
C PRO A 28 -47.76 -25.63 -6.91
N TYR A 29 -48.36 -24.41 -7.10
CA TYR A 29 -47.63 -23.13 -7.03
C TYR A 29 -46.86 -22.91 -5.75
N TRP A 30 -47.42 -23.34 -4.60
CA TRP A 30 -46.69 -23.22 -3.32
C TRP A 30 -45.36 -24.00 -3.36
N TRP A 31 -45.34 -25.15 -4.07
CA TRP A 31 -44.11 -25.95 -4.22
C TRP A 31 -43.08 -25.25 -5.13
N VAL A 32 -43.54 -24.70 -6.24
CA VAL A 32 -42.69 -23.92 -7.16
C VAL A 32 -42.07 -22.71 -6.42
N LEU A 33 -42.85 -22.03 -5.57
CA LEU A 33 -42.35 -20.91 -4.74
C LEU A 33 -41.32 -21.37 -3.71
N VAL A 34 -41.55 -22.50 -3.02
CA VAL A 34 -40.58 -23.07 -2.08
C VAL A 34 -39.30 -23.46 -2.80
N TYR A 35 -39.42 -24.05 -3.98
CA TYR A 35 -38.25 -24.42 -4.80
C TYR A 35 -37.50 -23.20 -5.31
N ALA A 36 -38.21 -22.16 -5.74
CA ALA A 36 -37.61 -20.90 -6.15
C ALA A 36 -36.83 -20.23 -4.99
N ALA A 37 -37.44 -20.18 -3.81
CA ALA A 37 -36.77 -19.65 -2.62
C ALA A 37 -35.51 -20.47 -2.26
N SER A 38 -35.60 -21.80 -2.33
CA SER A 38 -34.45 -22.68 -2.03
C SER A 38 -33.30 -22.52 -3.01
N THR A 39 -33.57 -22.48 -4.33
CA THR A 39 -32.52 -22.26 -5.36
C THR A 39 -31.87 -20.90 -5.24
N GLY A 40 -32.64 -19.84 -4.97
CA GLY A 40 -32.11 -18.50 -4.70
C GLY A 40 -31.25 -18.45 -3.46
N LEU A 41 -31.68 -19.04 -2.34
CA LEU A 41 -30.90 -19.09 -1.09
C LEU A 41 -29.59 -19.91 -1.25
N VAL A 42 -29.64 -21.02 -1.96
CA VAL A 42 -28.45 -21.83 -2.24
C VAL A 42 -27.43 -21.01 -3.05
N ALA A 43 -27.88 -20.30 -4.07
CA ALA A 43 -27.00 -19.45 -4.88
C ALA A 43 -26.36 -18.31 -4.07
N VAL A 44 -27.14 -17.66 -3.20
CA VAL A 44 -26.63 -16.66 -2.23
C VAL A 44 -25.61 -17.31 -1.28
N GLY A 45 -25.90 -18.49 -0.77
CA GLY A 45 -24.98 -19.25 0.09
C GLY A 45 -23.65 -19.54 -0.59
N TYR A 46 -23.67 -20.00 -1.85
CA TYR A 46 -22.44 -20.19 -2.65
C TYR A 46 -21.64 -18.90 -2.83
N MET A 47 -22.31 -17.82 -3.15
CA MET A 47 -21.65 -16.53 -3.29
C MET A 47 -20.98 -16.07 -2.00
N LEU A 48 -21.65 -16.19 -0.85
CA LEU A 48 -21.08 -15.83 0.45
C LEU A 48 -19.91 -16.73 0.83
N VAL A 49 -20.01 -18.04 0.58
CA VAL A 49 -18.95 -19.00 0.86
C VAL A 49 -17.73 -18.72 -0.05
N SER A 50 -17.93 -18.48 -1.35
CA SER A 50 -16.84 -18.22 -2.28
C SER A 50 -16.11 -16.90 -1.98
N THR A 51 -16.81 -15.89 -1.44
CA THR A 51 -16.21 -14.57 -1.17
C THR A 51 -15.60 -14.42 0.23
N ARG A 52 -16.15 -15.11 1.25
CA ARG A 52 -15.73 -14.96 2.66
C ARG A 52 -15.14 -16.22 3.28
N PHE A 53 -15.55 -17.40 2.82
CA PHE A 53 -15.24 -18.69 3.47
C PHE A 53 -14.85 -19.76 2.45
N VAL A 54 -13.89 -19.47 1.57
CA VAL A 54 -13.49 -20.38 0.46
C VAL A 54 -13.20 -21.81 0.92
N ARG A 55 -12.67 -21.98 2.14
CA ARG A 55 -12.43 -23.32 2.73
C ARG A 55 -13.70 -24.13 2.99
N ALA A 56 -14.86 -23.49 3.09
CA ALA A 56 -16.16 -24.13 3.26
C ALA A 56 -16.86 -24.50 1.95
N LEU A 57 -16.28 -24.16 0.79
CA LEU A 57 -16.86 -24.45 -0.53
C LEU A 57 -17.16 -25.93 -0.76
N PRO A 58 -16.31 -26.91 -0.39
CA PRO A 58 -16.62 -28.33 -0.54
C PRO A 58 -17.86 -28.76 0.26
N LEU A 59 -18.05 -28.20 1.46
CA LEU A 59 -19.22 -28.46 2.29
C LEU A 59 -20.50 -27.90 1.65
N ALA A 60 -20.44 -26.68 1.09
CA ALA A 60 -21.56 -26.09 0.39
C ALA A 60 -21.97 -26.92 -0.84
N ILE A 61 -21.00 -27.43 -1.60
CA ILE A 61 -21.24 -28.36 -2.72
C ILE A 61 -21.90 -29.64 -2.25
N ALA A 62 -21.40 -30.25 -1.19
CA ALA A 62 -21.96 -31.50 -0.63
C ALA A 62 -23.41 -31.31 -0.18
N LEU A 63 -23.71 -30.20 0.53
CA LEU A 63 -25.08 -29.87 0.96
C LEU A 63 -26.01 -29.63 -0.23
N ASN A 64 -25.53 -29.00 -1.30
CA ASN A 64 -26.33 -28.81 -2.51
C ASN A 64 -26.62 -30.14 -3.21
N LEU A 65 -25.63 -31.00 -3.38
CA LEU A 65 -25.82 -32.33 -3.96
C LEU A 65 -26.80 -33.16 -3.12
N LEU A 66 -26.71 -33.07 -1.81
CA LEU A 66 -27.65 -33.70 -0.91
C LEU A 66 -29.07 -33.14 -1.06
N SER A 67 -29.24 -31.84 -1.25
CA SER A 67 -30.55 -31.23 -1.48
C SER A 67 -31.15 -31.63 -2.85
N ILE A 68 -30.37 -31.77 -3.88
CA ILE A 68 -30.82 -32.15 -5.22
C ILE A 68 -31.16 -33.64 -5.31
N PHE A 69 -30.30 -34.52 -4.76
CA PHE A 69 -30.42 -35.97 -4.94
C PHE A 69 -30.94 -36.72 -3.73
N GLY A 70 -30.78 -36.18 -2.52
CA GLY A 70 -31.14 -36.82 -1.27
C GLY A 70 -32.52 -36.42 -0.75
N LEU A 71 -32.82 -35.13 -0.67
CA LEU A 71 -34.08 -34.62 -0.15
C LEU A 71 -35.32 -35.15 -0.89
N PRO A 72 -35.33 -35.21 -2.24
CA PRO A 72 -36.48 -35.78 -2.97
C PRO A 72 -36.80 -37.21 -2.65
N LYS A 73 -35.81 -37.98 -2.23
CA LYS A 73 -35.99 -39.40 -1.85
C LYS A 73 -36.47 -39.60 -0.41
N LEU A 74 -36.19 -38.63 0.44
CA LEU A 74 -36.50 -38.68 1.87
C LEU A 74 -37.88 -38.08 2.25
N LEU A 75 -38.42 -37.19 1.43
CA LEU A 75 -39.69 -36.50 1.72
C LEU A 75 -40.80 -37.00 0.81
N PRO A 76 -41.82 -37.73 1.31
CA PRO A 76 -43.00 -38.18 0.54
C PRO A 76 -43.85 -37.01 0.00
N LEU A 77 -43.56 -35.77 0.40
CA LEU A 77 -44.15 -34.51 -0.13
C LEU A 77 -43.94 -34.29 -1.62
N TYR A 78 -42.96 -34.98 -2.23
CA TYR A 78 -42.67 -34.92 -3.67
C TYR A 78 -43.73 -35.62 -4.54
N SER A 79 -44.65 -36.36 -3.93
CA SER A 79 -45.64 -37.19 -4.65
C SER A 79 -47.00 -36.53 -4.85
N THR A 80 -47.24 -35.33 -4.35
CA THR A 80 -48.52 -34.63 -4.56
C THR A 80 -48.53 -33.92 -5.89
N LYS A 81 -48.51 -34.68 -7.00
CA LYS A 81 -48.79 -34.17 -8.34
C LYS A 81 -50.23 -33.68 -8.40
N VAL A 82 -50.43 -32.51 -9.02
CA VAL A 82 -51.78 -31.99 -9.27
C VAL A 82 -52.60 -33.06 -10.03
N PRO A 83 -53.91 -33.31 -9.68
CA PRO A 83 -54.72 -34.29 -10.36
C PRO A 83 -54.71 -34.10 -11.86
N ALA A 84 -54.71 -35.23 -12.62
CA ALA A 84 -54.54 -35.27 -14.07
C ALA A 84 -55.74 -34.70 -14.87
N ALA A 85 -56.67 -34.00 -14.26
CA ALA A 85 -57.84 -33.42 -14.89
C ALA A 85 -57.68 -31.98 -15.34
N THR A 86 -56.48 -31.55 -15.73
CA THR A 86 -56.25 -30.24 -16.31
C THR A 86 -56.55 -30.26 -17.81
N THR A 87 -57.46 -29.43 -18.23
CA THR A 87 -57.73 -29.24 -19.67
C THR A 87 -56.49 -28.61 -20.34
N VAL A 88 -56.31 -28.82 -21.63
CA VAL A 88 -55.23 -28.22 -22.41
C VAL A 88 -55.20 -26.69 -22.26
N ALA A 89 -56.36 -26.07 -22.18
CA ALA A 89 -56.48 -24.61 -21.95
C ALA A 89 -55.92 -24.17 -20.57
N GLN A 90 -56.19 -24.92 -19.49
CA GLN A 90 -55.66 -24.65 -18.19
C GLN A 90 -54.13 -24.84 -18.10
N LEU A 91 -53.63 -25.85 -18.79
CA LEU A 91 -52.19 -26.10 -18.90
C LEU A 91 -51.46 -24.94 -19.62
N HIS A 92 -52.06 -24.49 -20.73
CA HIS A 92 -51.54 -23.37 -21.49
C HIS A 92 -51.52 -22.04 -20.70
N GLN A 93 -52.62 -21.72 -19.98
CA GLN A 93 -52.61 -20.55 -19.11
C GLN A 93 -51.55 -20.62 -18.02
N ARG A 94 -51.30 -21.77 -17.46
CA ARG A 94 -50.31 -21.98 -16.45
C ARG A 94 -48.89 -21.76 -17.00
N HIS A 95 -48.54 -22.37 -18.11
CA HIS A 95 -47.26 -22.15 -18.76
C HIS A 95 -47.02 -20.70 -19.13
N LEU A 96 -48.05 -19.97 -19.55
CA LEU A 96 -47.94 -18.54 -19.76
C LEU A 96 -47.60 -17.77 -18.47
N LEU A 97 -48.25 -18.09 -17.33
CA LEU A 97 -47.95 -17.47 -16.04
C LEU A 97 -46.51 -17.78 -15.60
N ASP A 98 -46.10 -19.03 -15.67
CA ASP A 98 -44.70 -19.42 -15.31
C ASP A 98 -43.66 -18.71 -16.21
N ALA A 99 -43.96 -18.55 -17.50
CA ALA A 99 -43.11 -17.80 -18.44
C ALA A 99 -42.98 -16.32 -18.02
N TRP A 100 -44.14 -15.70 -17.65
CA TRP A 100 -44.14 -14.32 -17.14
C TRP A 100 -43.36 -14.17 -15.82
N PHE A 101 -43.49 -15.17 -14.92
CA PHE A 101 -42.68 -15.17 -13.68
C PHE A 101 -41.20 -15.29 -13.95
N VAL A 102 -40.78 -16.18 -14.86
CA VAL A 102 -39.36 -16.30 -15.28
C VAL A 102 -38.85 -14.95 -15.80
N ILE A 103 -39.57 -14.32 -16.73
CA ILE A 103 -39.20 -13.03 -17.30
C ILE A 103 -39.11 -11.96 -16.20
N GLY A 104 -40.12 -11.86 -15.32
CA GLY A 104 -40.16 -10.87 -14.26
C GLY A 104 -39.03 -11.02 -13.25
N VAL A 105 -38.77 -12.24 -12.80
CA VAL A 105 -37.72 -12.56 -11.82
C VAL A 105 -36.33 -12.32 -12.41
N VAL A 106 -36.09 -12.75 -13.66
CA VAL A 106 -34.85 -12.49 -14.37
C VAL A 106 -34.63 -11.00 -14.59
N PHE A 107 -35.68 -10.29 -15.03
CA PHE A 107 -35.62 -8.84 -15.20
C PHE A 107 -35.31 -8.11 -13.89
N MET A 108 -35.96 -8.50 -12.80
CA MET A 108 -35.67 -7.95 -11.46
C MET A 108 -34.23 -8.21 -11.04
N GLY A 109 -33.75 -9.43 -11.22
CA GLY A 109 -32.35 -9.77 -10.93
C GLY A 109 -31.35 -8.96 -11.75
N TYR A 110 -31.64 -8.77 -13.04
CA TYR A 110 -30.82 -7.92 -13.92
C TYR A 110 -30.82 -6.46 -13.52
N MET A 111 -31.98 -5.90 -13.14
CA MET A 111 -32.07 -4.52 -12.66
C MET A 111 -31.29 -4.32 -11.34
N LEU A 112 -31.37 -5.28 -10.43
CA LEU A 112 -30.58 -5.23 -9.19
C LEU A 112 -29.08 -5.37 -9.46
N PHE A 113 -28.69 -6.22 -10.38
CA PHE A 113 -27.30 -6.35 -10.80
C PHE A 113 -26.78 -5.08 -11.47
N TYR A 114 -27.56 -4.48 -12.37
CA TYR A 114 -27.23 -3.20 -12.99
C TYR A 114 -27.06 -2.08 -11.96
N THR A 115 -27.97 -1.97 -10.98
CA THR A 115 -27.86 -0.98 -9.90
C THR A 115 -26.63 -1.22 -9.03
N PHE A 116 -26.27 -2.47 -8.77
CA PHE A 116 -25.03 -2.80 -8.05
C PHE A 116 -23.79 -2.34 -8.82
N VAL A 117 -23.69 -2.68 -10.12
CA VAL A 117 -22.53 -2.31 -10.95
C VAL A 117 -22.43 -0.79 -11.11
N SER A 118 -23.55 -0.11 -11.35
CA SER A 118 -23.56 1.35 -11.56
C SER A 118 -23.29 2.16 -10.29
N THR A 119 -23.57 1.62 -9.11
CA THR A 119 -23.39 2.33 -7.83
C THR A 119 -22.14 1.87 -7.08
N GLU A 120 -22.09 0.62 -6.65
CA GLU A 120 -20.97 0.09 -5.85
C GLU A 120 -19.74 -0.22 -6.72
N GLY A 121 -19.94 -0.80 -7.89
CA GLY A 121 -18.86 -1.10 -8.83
C GLY A 121 -18.15 0.17 -9.30
N ALA A 122 -18.91 1.18 -9.73
CA ALA A 122 -18.34 2.46 -10.17
C ALA A 122 -17.56 3.18 -9.07
N LYS A 123 -18.02 3.13 -7.80
CA LYS A 123 -17.27 3.69 -6.67
C LYS A 123 -15.94 2.97 -6.45
N TYR A 124 -15.94 1.64 -6.51
CA TYR A 124 -14.72 0.85 -6.36
C TYR A 124 -13.69 1.17 -7.45
N TYR A 125 -14.12 1.26 -8.71
CA TYR A 125 -13.24 1.61 -9.83
C TYR A 125 -12.68 3.03 -9.70
N ARG A 126 -13.50 4.00 -9.31
CA ARG A 126 -13.02 5.38 -9.08
C ARG A 126 -11.97 5.44 -7.99
N LEU A 127 -12.24 4.85 -6.83
CA LEU A 127 -11.30 4.84 -5.71
C LEU A 127 -9.97 4.18 -6.11
N ARG A 128 -10.02 3.07 -6.84
CA ARG A 128 -8.83 2.40 -7.35
C ARG A 128 -8.02 3.28 -8.29
N THR A 129 -8.70 3.96 -9.22
CA THR A 129 -8.03 4.89 -10.15
C THR A 129 -7.40 6.08 -9.42
N GLU A 130 -8.05 6.62 -8.38
CA GLU A 130 -7.49 7.70 -7.55
C GLU A 130 -6.24 7.24 -6.81
N ILE A 131 -6.23 6.03 -6.26
CA ILE A 131 -5.05 5.45 -5.61
C ILE A 131 -3.92 5.23 -6.63
N GLU A 132 -4.20 4.62 -7.78
CA GLU A 132 -3.21 4.41 -8.85
C GLU A 132 -2.61 5.75 -9.35
N LEU A 133 -3.40 6.82 -9.40
CA LEU A 133 -2.91 8.15 -9.71
C LEU A 133 -1.98 8.68 -8.61
N ALA A 134 -2.36 8.55 -7.35
CA ALA A 134 -1.56 8.97 -6.21
C ALA A 134 -0.21 8.23 -6.15
N GLU A 135 -0.19 6.91 -6.39
CA GLU A 135 1.04 6.11 -6.52
C GLU A 135 1.97 6.63 -7.63
N ARG A 136 1.40 6.96 -8.78
CA ARG A 136 2.17 7.51 -9.91
C ARG A 136 2.77 8.86 -9.56
N VAL A 137 1.99 9.77 -8.99
CA VAL A 137 2.48 11.08 -8.55
C VAL A 137 3.59 10.93 -7.52
N GLN A 138 3.44 10.03 -6.55
CA GLN A 138 4.48 9.77 -5.55
C GLN A 138 5.76 9.22 -6.18
N SER A 139 5.68 8.25 -7.10
CA SER A 139 6.85 7.68 -7.76
C SER A 139 7.64 8.72 -8.57
N GLU A 140 6.97 9.75 -9.11
CA GLU A 140 7.62 10.88 -9.76
C GLU A 140 8.24 11.87 -8.76
N LEU A 141 7.61 12.03 -7.59
CA LEU A 141 8.13 12.93 -6.55
C LEU A 141 9.32 12.32 -5.79
N VAL A 142 9.36 10.99 -5.60
CA VAL A 142 10.41 10.28 -4.86
C VAL A 142 11.05 9.20 -5.76
N PRO A 143 11.70 9.59 -6.87
CA PRO A 143 12.41 8.63 -7.72
C PRO A 143 13.63 8.08 -6.99
N THR A 144 14.12 6.92 -7.42
CA THR A 144 15.42 6.43 -6.96
C THR A 144 16.50 7.46 -7.27
N LEU A 145 17.21 7.90 -6.25
CA LEU A 145 18.22 8.94 -6.32
C LEU A 145 19.58 8.34 -6.69
N HIS A 146 20.19 8.88 -7.74
CA HIS A 146 21.58 8.65 -8.10
C HIS A 146 22.22 10.00 -8.38
N LEU A 147 23.14 10.42 -7.52
CA LEU A 147 23.87 11.67 -7.72
C LEU A 147 25.37 11.40 -7.55
N ASN A 148 26.14 11.74 -8.57
CA ASN A 148 27.60 11.65 -8.55
C ASN A 148 28.17 13.04 -8.80
N THR A 149 29.01 13.52 -7.88
CA THR A 149 29.78 14.75 -8.01
C THR A 149 31.27 14.41 -8.04
N ALA A 150 32.14 15.41 -8.14
CA ALA A 150 33.59 15.19 -8.09
C ALA A 150 34.07 14.64 -6.73
N THR A 151 33.30 14.83 -5.66
CA THR A 151 33.72 14.53 -4.27
C THR A 151 32.71 13.68 -3.52
N LEU A 152 31.56 13.35 -4.11
CA LEU A 152 30.47 12.66 -3.44
C LEU A 152 29.71 11.73 -4.38
N GLU A 153 29.42 10.53 -3.91
CA GLU A 153 28.42 9.62 -4.48
C GLU A 153 27.22 9.55 -3.52
N VAL A 154 26.01 9.71 -4.05
CA VAL A 154 24.76 9.61 -3.28
C VAL A 154 23.84 8.62 -3.95
N TYR A 155 23.26 7.72 -3.15
CA TYR A 155 22.21 6.83 -3.55
C TYR A 155 21.06 6.93 -2.54
N GLY A 156 19.84 7.06 -3.03
CA GLY A 156 18.65 7.09 -2.19
C GLY A 156 17.51 6.29 -2.79
N ARG A 157 16.77 5.59 -1.95
CA ARG A 157 15.61 4.82 -2.36
C ARG A 157 14.56 4.79 -1.24
N SER A 158 13.30 4.95 -1.61
CA SER A 158 12.15 4.71 -0.74
C SER A 158 11.33 3.55 -1.30
N ILE A 159 10.87 2.66 -0.42
CA ILE A 159 10.06 1.49 -0.72
C ILE A 159 8.81 1.57 0.15
N PRO A 160 7.68 2.04 -0.40
CA PRO A 160 6.45 2.15 0.36
C PRO A 160 5.94 0.80 0.87
N SER A 161 5.35 0.78 2.06
CA SER A 161 4.67 -0.38 2.65
C SER A 161 3.24 -0.54 2.13
N SER A 162 2.68 0.53 1.59
CA SER A 162 1.33 0.60 1.01
C SER A 162 1.37 1.30 -0.35
N SER A 163 0.20 1.53 -0.95
CA SER A 163 0.07 2.21 -2.25
C SER A 163 0.67 3.62 -2.29
N VAL A 164 0.64 4.34 -1.17
CA VAL A 164 1.23 5.68 -1.04
C VAL A 164 1.96 5.75 0.29
N GLY A 165 3.26 6.00 0.25
CA GLY A 165 4.10 6.15 1.44
C GLY A 165 4.25 7.60 1.90
N GLY A 166 4.73 7.77 3.13
CA GLY A 166 5.06 9.06 3.74
C GLY A 166 6.54 9.43 3.60
N ASP A 167 7.39 8.48 3.28
CA ASP A 167 8.83 8.66 3.23
C ASP A 167 9.31 9.47 2.03
N LEU A 168 10.35 10.26 2.24
CA LEU A 168 10.99 11.10 1.25
C LEU A 168 12.51 10.99 1.34
N VAL A 169 13.15 10.68 0.23
CA VAL A 169 14.61 10.75 0.07
C VAL A 169 14.91 11.66 -1.11
N ASP A 170 15.78 12.65 -0.89
CA ASP A 170 16.16 13.58 -1.97
C ASP A 170 17.56 14.16 -1.76
N ALA A 171 18.16 14.70 -2.81
CA ALA A 171 19.40 15.46 -2.78
C ALA A 171 19.34 16.64 -3.73
N VAL A 172 19.88 17.76 -3.27
CA VAL A 172 19.93 19.01 -4.03
C VAL A 172 21.37 19.45 -4.16
N PRO A 173 21.94 19.35 -5.37
CA PRO A 173 23.27 19.92 -5.63
C PRO A 173 23.16 21.45 -5.68
N LEU A 174 24.13 22.12 -5.05
CA LEU A 174 24.32 23.57 -5.00
C LEU A 174 25.77 23.87 -5.36
N ASP A 175 26.10 25.14 -5.60
CA ASP A 175 27.47 25.54 -5.91
C ASP A 175 28.42 25.17 -4.76
N GLY A 176 29.28 24.16 -4.99
CA GLY A 176 30.27 23.67 -4.03
C GLY A 176 29.70 22.92 -2.82
N THR A 177 28.39 22.63 -2.78
CA THR A 177 27.74 21.87 -1.71
C THR A 177 26.67 20.92 -2.24
N VAL A 178 26.34 19.89 -1.44
CA VAL A 178 25.20 19.00 -1.70
C VAL A 178 24.38 18.90 -0.43
N MET A 179 23.09 19.21 -0.51
CA MET A 179 22.16 18.97 0.58
C MET A 179 21.41 17.68 0.31
N CYS A 180 21.49 16.71 1.24
CA CYS A 180 20.76 15.45 1.21
C CYS A 180 19.79 15.41 2.38
N TYR A 181 18.63 14.80 2.20
CA TYR A 181 17.69 14.61 3.29
C TYR A 181 16.86 13.35 3.14
N LEU A 182 16.52 12.77 4.30
CA LEU A 182 15.56 11.70 4.46
C LEU A 182 14.53 12.17 5.47
N ALA A 183 13.28 12.17 5.08
CA ALA A 183 12.14 12.50 5.93
C ALA A 183 11.17 11.32 5.97
N ASP A 184 10.60 11.08 7.14
CA ASP A 184 9.54 10.12 7.35
C ASP A 184 8.35 10.84 7.99
N VAL A 185 7.20 10.74 7.34
CA VAL A 185 5.95 11.39 7.75
C VAL A 185 5.12 10.39 8.53
N SER A 186 4.81 10.73 9.78
CA SER A 186 3.96 9.89 10.63
C SER A 186 2.63 9.54 9.97
N GLY A 187 2.30 8.24 9.93
CA GLY A 187 1.13 7.70 9.29
C GLY A 187 1.38 7.28 7.84
N HIS A 188 0.36 6.79 7.17
CA HIS A 188 0.47 6.20 5.82
C HIS A 188 -0.66 6.66 4.89
N GLY A 189 -0.53 6.36 3.62
CA GLY A 189 -1.55 6.64 2.62
C GLY A 189 -1.52 8.08 2.10
N ILE A 190 -2.60 8.49 1.45
CA ILE A 190 -2.67 9.77 0.70
C ILE A 190 -2.34 10.99 1.57
N ALA A 191 -2.78 11.01 2.83
CA ALA A 191 -2.51 12.14 3.74
C ALA A 191 -1.01 12.30 4.02
N ALA A 192 -0.29 11.19 4.26
CA ALA A 192 1.15 11.18 4.44
C ALA A 192 1.88 11.61 3.15
N GLY A 193 1.46 11.10 1.98
CA GLY A 193 2.00 11.50 0.68
C GLY A 193 1.82 12.99 0.37
N VAL A 194 0.69 13.59 0.74
CA VAL A 194 0.47 15.04 0.59
C VAL A 194 1.42 15.83 1.49
N LEU A 195 1.56 15.45 2.78
CA LEU A 195 2.48 16.13 3.70
C LEU A 195 3.94 15.96 3.26
N MET A 196 4.34 14.77 2.79
CA MET A 196 5.65 14.50 2.19
C MET A 196 5.93 15.45 1.01
N SER A 197 4.95 15.66 0.13
CA SER A 197 5.08 16.58 -1.01
C SER A 197 5.29 18.05 -0.57
N MET A 198 4.60 18.46 0.51
CA MET A 198 4.81 19.78 1.14
C MET A 198 6.20 19.89 1.74
N VAL A 199 6.71 18.86 2.43
CA VAL A 199 8.08 18.80 2.94
C VAL A 199 9.09 19.00 1.83
N LYS A 200 8.98 18.22 0.74
CA LYS A 200 9.87 18.34 -0.41
C LYS A 200 9.90 19.75 -0.99
N SER A 201 8.71 20.30 -1.25
CA SER A 201 8.59 21.65 -1.83
C SER A 201 9.17 22.73 -0.92
N ALA A 202 8.90 22.66 0.38
CA ALA A 202 9.40 23.61 1.36
C ALA A 202 10.93 23.54 1.51
N ILE A 203 11.52 22.33 1.59
CA ILE A 203 12.98 22.18 1.66
C ILE A 203 13.64 22.72 0.37
N ARG A 204 13.16 22.33 -0.80
CA ARG A 204 13.74 22.79 -2.07
C ARG A 204 13.67 24.33 -2.22
N THR A 205 12.58 24.93 -1.79
CA THR A 205 12.43 26.39 -1.78
C THR A 205 13.41 27.06 -0.78
N ALA A 206 13.53 26.54 0.44
CA ALA A 206 14.44 27.09 1.43
C ALA A 206 15.91 26.99 0.97
N VAL A 207 16.29 25.83 0.43
CA VAL A 207 17.66 25.57 -0.04
C VAL A 207 18.07 26.47 -1.21
N SER A 208 17.17 26.79 -2.14
CA SER A 208 17.45 27.69 -3.27
C SER A 208 17.82 29.12 -2.86
N HIS A 209 17.54 29.53 -1.63
CA HIS A 209 17.87 30.84 -1.08
C HIS A 209 19.17 30.86 -0.25
N GLY A 210 19.97 29.81 -0.28
CA GLY A 210 21.25 29.74 0.45
C GLY A 210 21.11 29.69 1.98
N THR A 211 19.99 29.20 2.47
CA THR A 211 19.62 29.14 3.88
C THR A 211 20.50 28.15 4.64
N SER A 212 20.82 28.42 5.89
CA SER A 212 21.52 27.48 6.79
C SER A 212 20.67 26.26 7.07
N LEU A 213 21.29 25.11 7.44
CA LEU A 213 20.58 23.88 7.73
C LEU A 213 19.58 24.04 8.87
N VAL A 214 19.96 24.74 9.93
CA VAL A 214 19.10 25.07 11.08
C VAL A 214 17.88 25.88 10.64
N GLU A 215 18.12 26.91 9.83
CA GLU A 215 17.04 27.78 9.34
C GLU A 215 16.07 27.02 8.41
N VAL A 216 16.56 26.07 7.62
CA VAL A 216 15.69 25.16 6.82
C VAL A 216 14.75 24.40 7.75
N MET A 217 15.26 23.82 8.84
CA MET A 217 14.45 23.07 9.78
C MET A 217 13.45 23.94 10.55
N GLU A 218 13.86 25.14 11.01
CA GLU A 218 12.97 26.07 11.71
C GLU A 218 11.84 26.58 10.82
N ARG A 219 12.15 26.95 9.56
CA ARG A 219 11.15 27.37 8.56
C ARG A 219 10.19 26.23 8.23
N LEU A 220 10.72 25.00 8.04
CA LEU A 220 9.92 23.83 7.76
C LEU A 220 8.94 23.56 8.93
N ASN A 221 9.43 23.62 10.17
CA ASN A 221 8.60 23.45 11.37
C ASN A 221 7.48 24.50 11.43
N ALA A 222 7.80 25.77 11.22
CA ALA A 222 6.83 26.86 11.26
C ALA A 222 5.74 26.72 10.18
N VAL A 223 6.11 26.33 8.94
CA VAL A 223 5.16 26.18 7.84
C VAL A 223 4.27 24.97 8.04
N LEU A 224 4.86 23.80 8.32
CA LEU A 224 4.11 22.53 8.38
C LEU A 224 3.21 22.42 9.61
N LEU A 225 3.55 23.08 10.70
CA LEU A 225 2.73 23.08 11.94
C LEU A 225 1.29 23.52 11.66
N HIS A 226 1.10 24.46 10.74
CA HIS A 226 -0.21 25.01 10.38
C HIS A 226 -0.91 24.32 9.23
N LEU A 227 -0.19 23.48 8.46
CA LEU A 227 -0.71 22.84 7.25
C LEU A 227 -1.04 21.36 7.45
N LYS A 228 -0.43 20.71 8.43
CA LYS A 228 -0.61 19.28 8.68
C LYS A 228 -1.97 18.94 9.30
N ALA A 229 -2.43 17.71 9.14
CA ALA A 229 -3.55 17.20 9.92
C ALA A 229 -3.18 17.05 11.41
N PRO A 230 -4.16 17.08 12.33
CA PRO A 230 -3.90 16.79 13.73
C PRO A 230 -3.13 15.47 13.90
N ASN A 231 -2.21 15.44 14.87
CA ASN A 231 -1.38 14.27 15.21
C ASN A 231 -0.34 13.83 14.14
N MET A 232 -0.18 14.54 13.04
CA MET A 232 0.91 14.29 12.10
C MET A 232 2.16 15.09 12.50
N TYR A 233 3.31 14.52 12.24
CA TYR A 233 4.64 15.12 12.39
C TYR A 233 5.59 14.50 11.36
N VAL A 234 6.80 15.04 11.28
CA VAL A 234 7.81 14.54 10.33
C VAL A 234 9.12 14.34 11.09
N THR A 235 9.68 13.13 10.99
CA THR A 235 11.07 12.90 11.37
C THR A 235 11.96 13.31 10.20
N LEU A 236 13.12 13.91 10.46
CA LEU A 236 13.97 14.45 9.40
C LEU A 236 15.45 14.29 9.74
N ALA A 237 16.20 13.61 8.85
CA ALA A 237 17.64 13.70 8.75
C ALA A 237 18.01 14.65 7.62
N CYS A 238 18.72 15.72 7.92
CA CYS A 238 19.18 16.69 6.95
C CYS A 238 20.71 16.82 7.03
N LEU A 239 21.38 16.69 5.86
CA LEU A 239 22.84 16.68 5.75
C LEU A 239 23.27 17.67 4.67
N ARG A 240 24.29 18.45 4.95
CA ARG A 240 24.93 19.36 4.01
C ARG A 240 26.41 19.04 3.89
N TYR A 241 26.80 18.50 2.76
CA TYR A 241 28.19 18.21 2.45
C TYR A 241 28.80 19.40 1.70
N VAL A 242 30.01 19.78 2.10
CA VAL A 242 30.81 20.84 1.46
C VAL A 242 32.06 20.21 0.82
N ASP A 243 32.38 20.65 -0.39
CA ASP A 243 33.53 20.09 -1.15
C ASP A 243 34.89 20.16 -0.42
N SER A 244 34.96 20.91 0.68
CA SER A 244 36.13 20.93 1.58
C SER A 244 36.31 19.66 2.43
N GLY A 245 35.37 18.69 2.35
CA GLY A 245 35.40 17.47 3.18
C GLY A 245 34.76 17.65 4.54
N SER A 246 33.85 18.62 4.70
CA SER A 246 33.05 18.79 5.91
C SER A 246 31.59 18.42 5.67
N LEU A 247 30.98 17.81 6.66
CA LEU A 247 29.57 17.46 6.68
C LEU A 247 28.89 18.15 7.86
N GLU A 248 27.89 18.93 7.61
CA GLU A 248 26.97 19.45 8.61
C GLU A 248 25.70 18.57 8.59
N TYR A 249 25.21 18.17 9.78
CA TYR A 249 23.98 17.40 9.87
C TYR A 249 23.09 17.89 11.02
N SER A 250 21.79 17.63 10.87
CA SER A 250 20.77 17.85 11.90
C SER A 250 19.72 16.75 11.82
N LEU A 251 19.26 16.25 12.98
CA LEU A 251 18.24 15.22 13.10
C LEU A 251 17.08 15.75 13.92
N ALA A 252 15.86 15.72 13.36
CA ALA A 252 14.63 16.07 14.06
C ALA A 252 13.80 14.80 14.30
N GLY A 253 13.95 14.19 15.46
CA GLY A 253 13.24 12.95 15.80
C GLY A 253 13.58 11.73 14.92
N HIS A 254 14.58 11.86 14.08
CA HIS A 254 14.97 10.82 13.13
C HIS A 254 15.98 9.85 13.76
N PRO A 255 15.97 8.54 13.36
CA PRO A 255 16.98 7.57 13.76
C PRO A 255 18.42 8.05 13.52
N PRO A 256 19.40 7.57 14.30
CA PRO A 256 20.79 7.94 14.11
C PRO A 256 21.30 7.65 12.70
N ILE A 257 22.21 8.49 12.19
CA ILE A 257 22.93 8.21 10.94
C ILE A 257 24.16 7.37 11.30
N LEU A 258 24.39 6.27 10.58
CA LEU A 258 25.62 5.50 10.71
C LEU A 258 26.74 6.17 9.89
N HIS A 259 27.88 6.40 10.52
CA HIS A 259 29.11 6.85 9.89
C HIS A 259 30.14 5.72 9.94
N TYR A 260 30.38 5.08 8.82
CA TYR A 260 31.44 4.10 8.64
C TYR A 260 32.71 4.80 8.20
N HIS A 261 33.74 4.74 9.04
CA HIS A 261 35.08 5.25 8.73
C HIS A 261 35.89 4.22 7.97
N ARG A 262 36.33 4.56 6.76
CA ARG A 262 37.13 3.67 5.94
C ARG A 262 38.48 3.34 6.56
N SER A 263 39.13 4.33 7.18
CA SER A 263 40.49 4.20 7.76
C SER A 263 40.53 3.21 8.93
N THR A 264 39.54 3.26 9.82
CA THR A 264 39.44 2.41 11.01
C THR A 264 38.56 1.18 10.83
N GLN A 265 37.74 1.15 9.75
CA GLN A 265 36.67 0.19 9.52
C GLN A 265 35.65 0.12 10.68
N GLY A 266 35.59 1.18 11.49
CA GLY A 266 34.66 1.35 12.58
C GLY A 266 33.37 2.06 12.15
N VAL A 267 32.28 1.83 12.88
CA VAL A 267 31.00 2.54 12.70
C VAL A 267 30.71 3.36 13.94
N PHE A 268 30.26 4.57 13.72
CA PHE A 268 29.79 5.50 14.77
C PHE A 268 28.38 5.93 14.46
N GLN A 269 27.56 6.10 15.48
CA GLN A 269 26.21 6.64 15.36
C GLN A 269 26.23 8.14 15.57
N LEU A 270 25.85 8.92 14.57
CA LEU A 270 25.61 10.34 14.68
C LEU A 270 24.20 10.54 15.23
N LYS A 271 24.10 11.03 16.45
CA LYS A 271 22.83 11.18 17.19
C LYS A 271 22.58 12.64 17.52
N MET A 272 21.30 13.02 17.50
CA MET A 272 20.84 14.30 18.03
C MET A 272 19.45 14.10 18.66
N GLU A 273 19.25 14.62 19.84
CA GLU A 273 17.96 14.58 20.54
C GLU A 273 17.20 15.88 20.32
N GLN A 274 16.46 15.95 19.20
CA GLN A 274 15.64 17.08 18.83
C GLN A 274 14.22 16.61 18.47
N LEU A 275 13.25 17.48 18.71
CA LEU A 275 11.84 17.18 18.44
C LEU A 275 11.60 17.03 16.93
N PRO A 276 10.69 16.12 16.51
CA PRO A 276 10.23 16.03 15.14
C PRO A 276 9.70 17.37 14.62
N ILE A 277 9.80 17.56 13.31
CA ILE A 277 9.24 18.71 12.61
C ILE A 277 7.71 18.71 12.72
N ALA A 278 7.13 19.88 12.89
CA ALA A 278 5.68 20.10 13.00
C ALA A 278 5.02 19.46 14.24
N LEU A 279 5.79 18.99 15.23
CA LEU A 279 5.23 18.47 16.47
C LEU A 279 4.88 19.60 17.44
N PHE A 280 5.81 20.54 17.67
CA PHE A 280 5.65 21.69 18.56
C PHE A 280 6.16 22.98 17.92
N GLY A 281 5.41 24.08 18.07
CA GLY A 281 5.80 25.40 17.53
C GLY A 281 7.03 26.03 18.21
N THR A 282 7.37 25.58 19.43
CA THR A 282 8.52 26.05 20.19
C THR A 282 9.79 25.22 19.95
N ALA A 283 9.75 24.22 19.09
CA ALA A 283 10.91 23.38 18.78
C ALA A 283 12.07 24.25 18.27
N LYS A 284 13.28 23.97 18.78
CA LYS A 284 14.54 24.58 18.35
C LYS A 284 15.43 23.51 17.78
N TYR A 285 16.15 23.88 16.73
CA TYR A 285 17.04 22.96 16.03
C TYR A 285 18.48 23.45 16.10
N GLN A 286 19.39 22.50 16.04
CA GLN A 286 20.84 22.72 16.01
C GLN A 286 21.45 21.84 14.94
N SER A 287 22.65 22.14 14.51
CA SER A 287 23.44 21.31 13.61
C SER A 287 24.83 21.04 14.20
N ILE A 288 25.42 19.93 13.77
CA ILE A 288 26.79 19.54 14.11
C ILE A 288 27.58 19.38 12.83
N THR A 289 28.83 19.88 12.81
CA THR A 289 29.72 19.70 11.69
C THR A 289 30.82 18.71 12.06
N ILE A 290 31.06 17.75 11.16
CA ILE A 290 32.11 16.74 11.29
C ILE A 290 33.00 16.72 10.04
N ALA A 291 34.23 16.23 10.17
CA ALA A 291 35.09 15.95 9.05
C ALA A 291 34.72 14.59 8.42
N ILE A 292 34.76 14.52 7.09
CA ILE A 292 34.49 13.32 6.31
C ILE A 292 35.70 13.06 5.43
N GLU A 293 36.24 11.85 5.49
CA GLU A 293 37.38 11.42 4.69
C GLU A 293 36.93 10.66 3.43
N PRO A 294 37.71 10.72 2.36
CA PRO A 294 37.40 9.95 1.14
C PRO A 294 37.34 8.44 1.42
N GLY A 295 36.21 7.86 1.04
CA GLY A 295 35.87 6.46 1.28
C GLY A 295 35.00 6.22 2.50
N ASP A 296 34.76 7.24 3.33
CA ASP A 296 33.76 7.16 4.40
C ASP A 296 32.35 7.01 3.82
N LEU A 297 31.50 6.28 4.54
CA LEU A 297 30.11 6.01 4.14
C LEU A 297 29.17 6.46 5.27
N LEU A 298 28.19 7.28 4.89
CA LEU A 298 27.09 7.66 5.74
C LEU A 298 25.83 6.89 5.31
N VAL A 299 25.08 6.37 6.29
CA VAL A 299 23.85 5.61 6.07
C VAL A 299 22.75 6.17 6.97
N ALA A 300 21.76 6.82 6.37
CA ALA A 300 20.52 7.19 7.04
C ALA A 300 19.38 6.27 6.57
N VAL A 301 18.52 5.85 7.49
CA VAL A 301 17.37 4.98 7.19
C VAL A 301 16.16 5.41 8.01
N SER A 302 14.95 5.21 7.47
CA SER A 302 13.72 5.29 8.26
C SER A 302 13.63 4.11 9.23
N ASP A 303 12.78 4.24 10.24
CA ASP A 303 12.55 3.20 11.26
C ASP A 303 12.00 1.90 10.67
N GLY A 304 11.29 1.95 9.54
CA GLY A 304 10.79 0.77 8.84
C GLY A 304 11.86 -0.25 8.42
N PHE A 305 13.16 0.10 8.41
CA PHE A 305 14.26 -0.88 8.30
C PHE A 305 14.56 -1.58 9.61
N LEU A 306 14.38 -0.91 10.72
CA LEU A 306 14.78 -1.36 12.05
C LEU A 306 13.66 -2.13 12.76
N GLU A 307 12.42 -1.76 12.47
CA GLU A 307 11.21 -2.30 13.09
C GLU A 307 10.61 -3.50 12.33
N VAL A 308 11.32 -4.02 11.32
CA VAL A 308 10.90 -5.26 10.66
C VAL A 308 10.81 -6.38 11.69
N ALA A 309 9.59 -6.86 11.94
CA ALA A 309 9.35 -7.91 12.92
C ALA A 309 9.48 -9.31 12.33
N SER A 310 10.20 -10.18 13.03
CA SER A 310 10.26 -11.61 12.73
C SER A 310 8.95 -12.32 13.08
N ARG A 311 8.80 -13.59 12.70
CA ARG A 311 7.67 -14.42 13.15
C ARG A 311 7.59 -14.60 14.67
N ALA A 312 8.71 -14.38 15.37
CA ALA A 312 8.79 -14.43 16.84
C ALA A 312 8.57 -13.07 17.48
N SER A 313 8.15 -12.04 16.72
CA SER A 313 7.96 -10.65 17.17
C SER A 313 9.25 -10.02 17.72
N GLU A 314 10.40 -10.39 17.16
CA GLU A 314 11.67 -9.71 17.40
C GLU A 314 11.93 -8.71 16.29
N ASP A 315 12.34 -7.50 16.61
CA ASP A 315 12.74 -6.49 15.65
C ASP A 315 14.10 -6.80 15.01
N PHE A 316 14.28 -6.36 13.77
CA PHE A 316 15.55 -6.46 13.07
C PHE A 316 16.67 -5.75 13.86
N GLY A 317 16.41 -4.51 14.25
CA GLY A 317 17.18 -3.72 15.20
C GLY A 317 18.53 -3.22 14.69
N TRP A 318 19.10 -2.29 15.46
CA TRP A 318 20.36 -1.61 15.14
C TRP A 318 21.55 -2.55 14.99
N GLU A 319 21.69 -3.51 15.86
CA GLU A 319 22.87 -4.38 15.89
C GLU A 319 23.02 -5.22 14.61
N ARG A 320 21.92 -5.76 14.09
CA ARG A 320 21.90 -6.48 12.81
C ARG A 320 22.15 -5.54 11.65
N PHE A 321 21.55 -4.36 11.70
CA PHE A 321 21.67 -3.34 10.66
C PHE A 321 23.13 -2.87 10.54
N GLU A 322 23.79 -2.49 11.63
CA GLU A 322 25.18 -2.05 11.67
C GLU A 322 26.14 -3.14 11.12
N ARG A 323 25.96 -4.39 11.54
CA ARG A 323 26.76 -5.51 11.03
C ARG A 323 26.66 -5.66 9.51
N LEU A 324 25.46 -5.47 8.96
CA LEU A 324 25.26 -5.54 7.52
C LEU A 324 25.91 -4.36 6.79
N VAL A 325 25.80 -3.15 7.33
CA VAL A 325 26.46 -1.97 6.76
C VAL A 325 27.97 -2.17 6.73
N VAL A 326 28.59 -2.59 7.84
CA VAL A 326 30.06 -2.84 7.92
C VAL A 326 30.48 -3.89 6.90
N ARG A 327 29.75 -5.01 6.84
CA ARG A 327 30.06 -6.12 5.92
C ARG A 327 30.05 -5.70 4.46
N ASN A 328 29.15 -4.79 4.07
CA ASN A 328 28.93 -4.39 2.69
C ASN A 328 29.52 -3.00 2.38
N ALA A 329 30.17 -2.31 3.33
CA ALA A 329 30.58 -0.91 3.21
C ALA A 329 31.47 -0.59 1.98
N LYS A 330 32.15 -1.59 1.41
CA LYS A 330 33.05 -1.43 0.24
C LYS A 330 32.35 -1.68 -1.10
N GLU A 331 31.11 -2.17 -1.08
CA GLU A 331 30.31 -2.41 -2.28
C GLU A 331 29.81 -1.09 -2.88
N PRO A 332 29.40 -1.06 -4.17
CA PRO A 332 28.68 0.07 -4.75
C PRO A 332 27.44 0.41 -3.93
N LEU A 333 27.09 1.71 -3.81
CA LEU A 333 25.99 2.16 -2.94
C LEU A 333 24.66 1.47 -3.25
N GLN A 334 24.34 1.29 -4.52
CA GLN A 334 23.15 0.56 -4.92
C GLN A 334 23.14 -0.89 -4.38
N ARG A 335 24.27 -1.57 -4.43
CA ARG A 335 24.39 -2.96 -3.92
C ARG A 335 24.24 -3.03 -2.42
N ILE A 336 24.74 -2.02 -1.69
CA ILE A 336 24.54 -1.94 -0.24
C ILE A 336 23.03 -1.84 0.06
N ALA A 337 22.32 -0.93 -0.63
CA ALA A 337 20.88 -0.78 -0.45
C ALA A 337 20.10 -2.06 -0.79
N GLU A 338 20.40 -2.71 -1.93
CA GLU A 338 19.78 -3.98 -2.33
C GLU A 338 19.98 -5.06 -1.27
N ARG A 339 21.21 -5.21 -0.72
CA ARG A 339 21.52 -6.18 0.34
C ARG A 339 20.75 -5.93 1.62
N LEU A 340 20.64 -4.67 2.03
CA LEU A 340 19.88 -4.30 3.23
C LEU A 340 18.39 -4.65 3.07
N VAL A 341 17.80 -4.33 1.92
CA VAL A 341 16.40 -4.69 1.61
C VAL A 341 16.21 -6.21 1.56
N GLU A 342 17.11 -6.95 0.91
CA GLU A 342 17.02 -8.41 0.84
C GLU A 342 17.08 -9.07 2.23
N GLU A 343 17.99 -8.60 3.10
CA GLU A 343 18.18 -9.20 4.43
C GLU A 343 17.01 -8.86 5.37
N THR A 344 16.48 -7.64 5.31
CA THR A 344 15.26 -7.29 6.08
C THR A 344 14.04 -8.07 5.60
N ALA A 345 13.87 -8.24 4.27
CA ALA A 345 12.78 -9.04 3.70
C ALA A 345 12.86 -10.53 4.04
N ARG A 346 14.08 -11.09 4.23
CA ARG A 346 14.28 -12.47 4.71
C ARG A 346 13.97 -12.61 6.19
N PHE A 347 14.22 -11.57 6.97
CA PHE A 347 14.01 -11.56 8.41
C PHE A 347 12.54 -11.50 8.80
N GLY A 348 11.77 -10.63 8.12
CA GLY A 348 10.38 -10.44 8.45
C GLY A 348 9.56 -9.76 7.36
N ARG A 349 8.34 -9.37 7.72
CA ARG A 349 7.45 -8.62 6.84
C ARG A 349 7.68 -7.12 7.02
N GLN A 350 7.71 -6.39 5.92
CA GLN A 350 7.67 -4.94 5.94
C GLN A 350 6.31 -4.46 6.47
N GLU A 351 6.30 -3.66 7.53
CA GLU A 351 5.09 -3.08 8.14
C GLU A 351 5.00 -1.57 7.88
N ASP A 352 6.16 -0.89 7.78
CA ASP A 352 6.25 0.54 7.46
C ASP A 352 7.15 0.79 6.24
N ASP A 353 7.16 2.04 5.77
CA ASP A 353 7.96 2.48 4.62
C ASP A 353 9.46 2.28 4.91
N GLN A 354 10.18 1.73 3.94
CA GLN A 354 11.62 1.51 4.06
C GLN A 354 12.39 2.46 3.17
N SER A 355 13.00 3.47 3.77
CA SER A 355 13.79 4.46 3.05
C SER A 355 15.24 4.47 3.47
N ILE A 356 16.13 4.57 2.48
CA ILE A 356 17.57 4.57 2.68
C ILE A 356 18.23 5.71 1.89
N LEU A 357 19.15 6.39 2.54
CA LEU A 357 20.03 7.39 1.95
C LEU A 357 21.48 7.03 2.27
N LEU A 358 22.24 6.75 1.24
CA LEU A 358 23.66 6.40 1.30
C LEU A 358 24.48 7.51 0.68
N ILE A 359 25.52 7.95 1.39
CA ILE A 359 26.41 9.02 0.94
C ILE A 359 27.85 8.51 1.14
N ARG A 360 28.64 8.52 0.06
CA ARG A 360 30.07 8.17 0.10
C ARG A 360 30.91 9.36 -0.36
N ALA A 361 31.87 9.76 0.47
CA ALA A 361 32.90 10.69 0.06
C ALA A 361 33.87 10.00 -0.91
N VAL A 362 34.21 10.65 -2.01
CA VAL A 362 35.15 10.13 -3.01
C VAL A 362 36.37 11.02 -3.14
N TYR A 363 37.46 10.48 -3.65
CA TYR A 363 38.67 11.27 -3.93
C TYR A 363 38.37 12.30 -5.00
N ARG A 364 38.76 13.56 -4.76
CA ARG A 364 38.76 14.59 -5.78
C ARG A 364 39.72 14.16 -6.90
N GLN A 365 39.20 13.76 -8.05
CA GLN A 365 40.05 13.63 -9.23
C GLN A 365 40.55 15.03 -9.60
N PRO A 366 41.88 15.25 -9.73
CA PRO A 366 42.38 16.53 -10.20
C PRO A 366 41.75 16.77 -11.57
N LYS A 367 41.16 17.99 -11.76
CA LYS A 367 40.67 18.42 -13.06
C LYS A 367 41.81 18.21 -14.06
N GLN A 368 41.64 17.34 -15.03
CA GLN A 368 42.57 17.27 -16.16
C GLN A 368 42.66 18.68 -16.76
N PRO A 369 43.85 19.21 -16.94
CA PRO A 369 44.00 20.51 -17.62
C PRO A 369 43.32 20.38 -18.98
N VAL A 370 42.38 21.26 -19.24
CA VAL A 370 41.79 21.44 -20.58
C VAL A 370 42.94 21.89 -21.45
N ASP A 371 43.46 20.99 -22.27
CA ASP A 371 44.43 21.36 -23.33
C ASP A 371 43.77 22.46 -24.19
N LYS A 372 44.29 23.68 -24.03
CA LYS A 372 43.96 24.76 -24.92
C LYS A 372 44.55 24.43 -26.30
N LEU A 373 43.71 23.94 -27.19
CA LEU A 373 43.97 24.00 -28.65
C LEU A 373 43.53 25.34 -29.18
#